data_e55e64f93762183ff16d2a92bbd2361b
#
_entry.id   e55e64f93762183ff16d2a92bbd2361b
#
_cell.length_a   1.000
_cell.length_b   1.000
_cell.length_c   1.000
_cell.angle_alpha   90.00
_cell.angle_beta   90.00
_cell.angle_gamma   90.00
#
_symmetry.space_group_name_H-M   'P 1'
#
loop_
_entity.id
_entity.type
_entity.pdbx_description
1 polymer ?
#
loop_
_entity_poly.entity_id
_entity_poly.type
_entity_poly.pdbx_seq_one_letter_code
_entity_poly.pdbx_strand_id
1 'polypeptide(L)'
;MKESTITNNYGTFTVEIPETVTVDGEIGWHIKFALSTPVAKGGGIRIVFPAYTHQRSIEYVQNIDYWKPHFIYAYFEEENAGLKTRVEKIDSEFTHILRWPDSDRIAVITAQEDWPAGAVLHIFYGGIDRMWLKGRVCPTRAPHHATFADGTFLQYEFSIDGQGNGEYKKLDIIPSVRVNPDEALYLSVAAPTAVRPGQKFKISYTVGDRFHNPIWKYTDQPQFILRNLKTGQETQILNEDGLIEEEGYYEVDCRNLKLKTEKAVICCQADAQPIYWGDTHCHTVLTPNIHDNNNGACPQDAYNYAQKVSNLDFVCLVEQTFIFDDNAKQNITPQLWEKIREISNQNYTPGQFVTFPGFELHSQRGDTVVFFAEDMSNFQYPAEVVDIYDVWRLYQGKDYMTVPHFHRYCGGRLIKDQQEQQHSGFDLKNWEPADDAERLCEFYSAQWGRFEYPGNPMLLKAMSNIPENDVNSFLNRGKIWGMTAGSDDHDSMPGHGGLTAVYADALTREGVFKGLKNRQTYATTHTRMYLNYQLAERPIGESLMASQAKAGDALVLKAAMAAPVNIRSVDLIVNGQVFQKIAVNERWLETELTVPAEMMSAGSYLYVRVKLADENIVVGSPIWVK
;
A
#
# COMPACT_ATOMS: atom_id res chain seq x y z
N MET A 1 27.12 -6.10 -18.31
CA MET A 1 27.84 -6.29 -17.03
C MET A 1 28.83 -5.15 -16.88
N LYS A 2 28.85 -4.50 -15.72
CA LYS A 2 29.86 -3.53 -15.34
C LYS A 2 30.80 -4.21 -14.34
N GLU A 3 32.09 -4.06 -14.54
CA GLU A 3 33.10 -4.52 -13.59
C GLU A 3 33.55 -3.34 -12.74
N SER A 4 33.61 -3.54 -11.42
CA SER A 4 34.18 -2.57 -10.48
C SER A 4 35.03 -3.28 -9.46
N THR A 5 36.11 -2.63 -9.04
CA THR A 5 37.03 -3.18 -8.03
C THR A 5 37.03 -2.28 -6.79
N ILE A 6 36.84 -2.89 -5.62
CA ILE A 6 36.79 -2.20 -4.32
C ILE A 6 37.75 -2.92 -3.40
N THR A 7 38.65 -2.19 -2.75
CA THR A 7 39.63 -2.75 -1.80
C THR A 7 39.36 -2.20 -0.40
N ASN A 8 39.39 -3.07 0.59
CA ASN A 8 39.26 -2.76 2.01
C ASN A 8 40.26 -3.58 2.86
N ASN A 9 40.16 -3.49 4.19
CA ASN A 9 41.07 -4.18 5.13
C ASN A 9 40.98 -5.72 5.04
N TYR A 10 39.94 -6.29 4.43
CA TYR A 10 39.75 -7.74 4.32
C TYR A 10 40.21 -8.30 2.98
N GLY A 11 40.31 -7.44 1.95
CA GLY A 11 40.72 -7.87 0.64
C GLY A 11 40.20 -6.99 -0.49
N THR A 12 40.29 -7.53 -1.69
CA THR A 12 39.82 -6.87 -2.93
C THR A 12 38.64 -7.60 -3.49
N PHE A 13 37.57 -6.87 -3.73
CA PHE A 13 36.35 -7.35 -4.37
C PHE A 13 36.30 -6.86 -5.81
N THR A 14 36.19 -7.77 -6.75
CA THR A 14 35.84 -7.46 -8.14
C THR A 14 34.38 -7.84 -8.33
N VAL A 15 33.54 -6.88 -8.68
CA VAL A 15 32.09 -7.03 -8.81
C VAL A 15 31.70 -6.93 -10.27
N GLU A 16 31.12 -7.98 -10.80
CA GLU A 16 30.52 -8.03 -12.14
C GLU A 16 29.00 -8.05 -11.99
N ILE A 17 28.34 -6.93 -12.31
CA ILE A 17 26.91 -6.74 -12.12
C ILE A 17 26.34 -5.92 -13.30
N PRO A 18 25.10 -6.14 -13.77
CA PRO A 18 24.49 -5.25 -14.73
C PRO A 18 24.28 -3.86 -14.12
N GLU A 19 24.56 -2.81 -14.85
CA GLU A 19 24.29 -1.43 -14.40
C GLU A 19 22.79 -1.16 -14.39
N THR A 20 22.09 -1.66 -15.40
CA THR A 20 20.63 -1.53 -15.53
C THR A 20 20.00 -2.81 -16.02
N VAL A 21 18.76 -3.05 -15.59
CA VAL A 21 17.85 -4.06 -16.14
C VAL A 21 16.48 -3.43 -16.31
N THR A 22 15.65 -3.98 -17.17
CA THR A 22 14.21 -3.64 -17.18
C THR A 22 13.47 -4.48 -16.15
N VAL A 23 12.30 -4.02 -15.71
CA VAL A 23 11.36 -4.83 -14.92
C VAL A 23 11.16 -6.19 -15.58
N ASP A 24 11.07 -7.25 -14.78
CA ASP A 24 10.97 -8.65 -15.24
C ASP A 24 12.14 -9.10 -16.15
N GLY A 25 13.20 -8.31 -16.28
CA GLY A 25 14.42 -8.68 -17.01
C GLY A 25 15.29 -9.66 -16.25
N GLU A 26 16.19 -10.35 -16.94
CA GLU A 26 17.12 -11.27 -16.28
C GLU A 26 18.17 -10.51 -15.46
N ILE A 27 18.38 -10.96 -14.23
CA ILE A 27 19.35 -10.38 -13.29
C ILE A 27 20.23 -11.46 -12.70
N GLY A 28 21.48 -11.10 -12.47
CA GLY A 28 22.44 -11.91 -11.76
C GLY A 28 23.78 -11.18 -11.64
N TRP A 29 24.63 -11.62 -10.73
CA TRP A 29 25.93 -11.02 -10.53
C TRP A 29 26.97 -12.04 -10.07
N HIS A 30 28.23 -11.67 -10.26
CA HIS A 30 29.41 -12.41 -9.82
C HIS A 30 30.32 -11.50 -9.03
N ILE A 31 30.79 -12.00 -7.89
CA ILE A 31 31.79 -11.33 -7.07
C ILE A 31 32.99 -12.24 -6.88
N LYS A 32 34.16 -11.71 -7.22
CA LYS A 32 35.46 -12.32 -6.92
C LYS A 32 36.05 -11.58 -5.72
N PHE A 33 36.27 -12.30 -4.63
CA PHE A 33 36.86 -11.77 -3.40
C PHE A 33 38.25 -12.37 -3.14
N ALA A 34 39.30 -11.59 -3.38
CA ALA A 34 40.68 -11.94 -3.04
C ALA A 34 40.97 -11.49 -1.61
N LEU A 35 41.12 -12.44 -0.69
CA LEU A 35 41.35 -12.16 0.73
C LEU A 35 42.74 -11.61 0.97
N SER A 36 42.87 -10.49 1.66
CA SER A 36 44.14 -9.98 2.19
C SER A 36 44.35 -10.35 3.66
N THR A 37 43.28 -10.72 4.36
CA THR A 37 43.28 -11.10 5.77
C THR A 37 42.61 -12.47 5.91
N PRO A 38 43.12 -13.40 6.71
CA PRO A 38 42.50 -14.70 6.91
C PRO A 38 41.14 -14.55 7.59
N VAL A 39 40.23 -15.49 7.30
CA VAL A 39 38.93 -15.62 7.96
C VAL A 39 38.93 -16.90 8.77
N ALA A 40 38.70 -16.80 10.07
CA ALA A 40 38.69 -17.94 10.97
C ALA A 40 37.51 -18.88 10.71
N LYS A 41 37.68 -20.15 11.01
CA LYS A 41 36.61 -21.15 11.00
C LYS A 41 35.38 -20.67 11.78
N GLY A 42 34.20 -20.79 11.21
CA GLY A 42 32.94 -20.30 11.78
C GLY A 42 32.61 -18.86 11.39
N GLY A 43 33.59 -18.09 10.91
CA GLY A 43 33.36 -16.79 10.29
C GLY A 43 32.86 -16.90 8.86
N GLY A 44 32.84 -15.80 8.13
CA GLY A 44 32.39 -15.81 6.74
C GLY A 44 31.79 -14.51 6.25
N ILE A 45 31.05 -14.59 5.16
CA ILE A 45 30.40 -13.45 4.50
C ILE A 45 28.89 -13.57 4.64
N ARG A 46 28.25 -12.51 5.08
CA ARG A 46 26.80 -12.36 5.11
C ARG A 46 26.37 -11.37 4.02
N ILE A 47 25.37 -11.75 3.26
CA ILE A 47 24.80 -10.95 2.16
C ILE A 47 23.33 -10.73 2.46
N VAL A 48 22.89 -9.47 2.54
CA VAL A 48 21.50 -9.09 2.67
C VAL A 48 20.99 -8.66 1.31
N PHE A 49 19.95 -9.31 0.85
CA PHE A 49 19.28 -9.04 -0.45
C PHE A 49 18.22 -7.97 -0.29
N PRO A 50 17.94 -7.19 -1.37
CA PRO A 50 16.87 -6.20 -1.33
C PRO A 50 15.52 -6.84 -1.02
N ALA A 51 14.72 -6.16 -0.20
CA ALA A 51 13.37 -6.56 0.15
C ALA A 51 12.35 -5.88 -0.78
N TYR A 52 11.35 -6.65 -1.19
CA TYR A 52 10.17 -6.18 -1.93
C TYR A 52 8.95 -6.87 -1.35
N THR A 53 8.12 -6.14 -0.64
CA THR A 53 7.05 -6.69 0.18
C THR A 53 5.87 -7.21 -0.62
N HIS A 54 5.59 -6.61 -1.77
CA HIS A 54 4.37 -6.92 -2.54
C HIS A 54 4.59 -7.92 -3.68
N GLN A 55 5.82 -8.32 -3.91
CA GLN A 55 6.12 -9.26 -4.99
C GLN A 55 6.09 -10.70 -4.49
N ARG A 56 4.90 -11.26 -4.42
CA ARG A 56 4.69 -12.71 -4.18
C ARG A 56 5.36 -13.61 -5.21
N SER A 57 5.95 -13.04 -6.26
CA SER A 57 6.64 -13.77 -7.33
C SER A 57 8.15 -13.83 -7.16
N ILE A 58 8.74 -13.08 -6.22
CA ILE A 58 10.17 -13.19 -5.93
C ILE A 58 10.36 -14.37 -4.98
N GLU A 59 10.83 -15.47 -5.52
CA GLU A 59 11.39 -16.53 -4.70
C GLU A 59 12.65 -15.97 -4.04
N TYR A 60 12.74 -16.11 -2.74
CA TYR A 60 13.84 -15.67 -1.90
C TYR A 60 15.15 -16.34 -2.29
N VAL A 61 16.28 -15.72 -1.94
CA VAL A 61 17.60 -16.32 -2.14
C VAL A 61 17.61 -17.76 -1.64
N GLN A 62 18.07 -18.68 -2.47
CA GLN A 62 18.08 -20.12 -2.16
C GLN A 62 19.38 -20.77 -2.67
N ASN A 63 19.80 -21.82 -2.03
CA ASN A 63 21.02 -22.57 -2.36
C ASN A 63 20.78 -24.07 -2.58
N ILE A 64 19.50 -24.46 -2.76
CA ILE A 64 19.10 -25.87 -2.84
C ILE A 64 18.96 -26.31 -4.31
N ASP A 65 18.24 -25.53 -5.10
CA ASP A 65 17.84 -25.90 -6.45
C ASP A 65 18.49 -24.98 -7.50
N TYR A 66 19.62 -25.37 -8.06
CA TYR A 66 20.35 -24.58 -9.06
C TYR A 66 19.57 -24.30 -10.36
N TRP A 67 18.45 -25.00 -10.57
CA TRP A 67 17.53 -24.75 -11.70
C TRP A 67 16.34 -23.85 -11.36
N LYS A 68 16.29 -23.32 -10.13
CA LYS A 68 15.28 -22.34 -9.72
C LYS A 68 15.86 -20.94 -9.64
N PRO A 69 15.02 -19.89 -9.74
CA PRO A 69 15.45 -18.50 -9.55
C PRO A 69 16.14 -18.28 -8.20
N HIS A 70 16.87 -17.19 -8.11
CA HIS A 70 17.49 -16.71 -6.87
C HIS A 70 18.54 -17.64 -6.25
N PHE A 71 19.10 -18.54 -7.05
CA PHE A 71 20.15 -19.44 -6.60
C PHE A 71 21.45 -18.70 -6.34
N ILE A 72 22.04 -18.95 -5.16
CA ILE A 72 23.36 -18.46 -4.76
C ILE A 72 24.32 -19.62 -4.47
N TYR A 73 25.54 -19.49 -4.90
CA TYR A 73 26.61 -20.44 -4.56
C TYR A 73 27.97 -19.74 -4.49
N ALA A 74 28.94 -20.42 -3.85
CA ALA A 74 30.29 -19.92 -3.70
C ALA A 74 31.31 -21.05 -3.76
N TYR A 75 32.49 -20.77 -4.33
CA TYR A 75 33.62 -21.69 -4.36
C TYR A 75 34.94 -20.93 -4.41
N PHE A 76 36.05 -21.59 -4.06
CA PHE A 76 37.39 -21.05 -4.21
C PHE A 76 38.03 -21.39 -5.54
N GLU A 77 38.93 -20.54 -6.06
CA GLU A 77 39.74 -20.82 -7.24
C GLU A 77 40.55 -22.13 -7.07
N GLU A 78 41.00 -22.73 -8.19
CA GLU A 78 41.68 -24.04 -8.25
C GLU A 78 42.84 -24.21 -7.25
N GLU A 79 43.62 -23.17 -7.04
CA GLU A 79 44.74 -23.17 -6.08
C GLU A 79 44.29 -23.40 -4.63
N ASN A 80 43.04 -23.13 -4.34
CA ASN A 80 42.43 -23.26 -3.02
C ASN A 80 41.16 -24.13 -3.06
N ALA A 81 40.98 -24.94 -4.09
CA ALA A 81 39.74 -25.76 -4.31
C ALA A 81 39.47 -26.78 -3.18
N GLY A 82 40.45 -27.01 -2.30
CA GLY A 82 40.30 -27.85 -1.11
C GLY A 82 39.55 -27.15 0.04
N LEU A 83 39.47 -25.82 0.03
CA LEU A 83 38.82 -25.06 1.09
C LEU A 83 37.30 -25.24 1.01
N LYS A 84 36.69 -25.47 2.16
CA LYS A 84 35.27 -25.76 2.26
C LYS A 84 34.48 -24.52 2.70
N THR A 85 33.45 -24.23 1.94
CA THR A 85 32.43 -23.24 2.25
C THR A 85 31.08 -23.93 2.48
N ARG A 86 30.24 -23.32 3.27
CA ARG A 86 28.81 -23.68 3.41
C ARG A 86 27.99 -22.44 3.15
N VAL A 87 27.17 -22.49 2.12
CA VAL A 87 26.20 -21.43 1.85
C VAL A 87 24.91 -21.81 2.53
N GLU A 88 24.40 -20.94 3.36
CA GLU A 88 23.14 -21.13 4.08
C GLU A 88 22.28 -19.89 3.90
N LYS A 89 20.99 -20.15 3.79
CA LYS A 89 19.95 -19.16 3.94
C LYS A 89 19.66 -19.02 5.44
N ILE A 90 19.58 -17.79 5.93
CA ILE A 90 19.13 -17.53 7.29
C ILE A 90 17.73 -16.96 7.22
N ASP A 91 16.79 -17.65 7.86
CA ASP A 91 15.50 -17.09 8.17
C ASP A 91 15.70 -15.92 9.12
N SER A 92 15.16 -14.75 8.81
CA SER A 92 15.21 -13.63 9.73
C SER A 92 14.43 -14.00 11.00
N GLU A 93 14.86 -13.51 12.16
CA GLU A 93 14.15 -13.74 13.44
C GLU A 93 12.69 -13.27 13.40
N PHE A 94 12.38 -12.40 12.45
CA PHE A 94 11.03 -11.88 12.15
C PHE A 94 10.05 -12.88 11.56
N THR A 95 10.51 -13.93 10.91
CA THR A 95 9.62 -14.92 10.28
C THR A 95 8.69 -15.65 11.21
N HIS A 96 9.07 -15.72 12.47
CA HIS A 96 8.24 -16.39 13.47
C HIS A 96 7.02 -15.58 13.89
N ILE A 97 7.06 -14.27 13.70
CA ILE A 97 6.00 -13.36 14.16
C ILE A 97 4.93 -13.12 13.10
N LEU A 98 5.40 -12.83 11.91
CA LEU A 98 4.51 -12.51 10.80
C LEU A 98 4.94 -13.42 9.66
N ARG A 99 4.50 -14.45 9.27
CA ARG A 99 4.88 -15.23 8.07
C ARG A 99 4.95 -14.35 6.81
N TRP A 100 5.71 -13.24 6.93
CA TRP A 100 6.06 -12.43 5.79
C TRP A 100 6.99 -13.23 4.90
N PRO A 101 6.79 -13.19 3.62
CA PRO A 101 7.64 -13.89 2.69
C PRO A 101 9.12 -13.45 2.73
N ASP A 102 9.50 -12.41 3.44
CA ASP A 102 10.79 -11.72 3.40
C ASP A 102 11.91 -12.35 4.22
N SER A 103 11.63 -13.44 4.87
CA SER A 103 12.58 -14.12 5.76
C SER A 103 13.81 -14.70 5.10
N ASP A 104 13.75 -14.91 3.81
CA ASP A 104 14.72 -15.71 3.08
C ASP A 104 15.75 -14.88 2.32
N ARG A 105 15.93 -13.63 2.71
CA ARG A 105 16.78 -12.67 2.01
C ARG A 105 18.22 -12.56 2.51
N ILE A 106 18.59 -13.33 3.50
CA ILE A 106 19.95 -13.36 4.03
C ILE A 106 20.65 -14.65 3.62
N ALA A 107 21.75 -14.53 2.90
CA ALA A 107 22.66 -15.64 2.65
C ALA A 107 23.93 -15.49 3.47
N VAL A 108 24.39 -16.58 4.07
CA VAL A 108 25.67 -16.64 4.77
C VAL A 108 26.56 -17.68 4.12
N ILE A 109 27.78 -17.29 3.78
CA ILE A 109 28.85 -18.15 3.30
C ILE A 109 29.79 -18.38 4.45
N THR A 110 29.68 -19.53 5.11
CA THR A 110 30.42 -19.85 6.34
C THR A 110 31.73 -20.58 6.02
N ALA A 111 32.81 -20.18 6.67
CA ALA A 111 34.08 -20.89 6.65
C ALA A 111 33.99 -22.16 7.49
N GLN A 112 34.04 -23.32 6.85
CA GLN A 112 34.10 -24.61 7.56
C GLN A 112 35.50 -24.95 8.10
N GLU A 113 36.50 -24.25 7.63
CA GLU A 113 37.90 -24.25 8.07
C GLU A 113 38.47 -22.84 7.86
N ASP A 114 39.65 -22.55 8.39
CA ASP A 114 40.26 -21.23 8.21
C ASP A 114 40.51 -20.92 6.74
N TRP A 115 40.10 -19.78 6.29
CA TRP A 115 40.42 -19.28 4.94
C TRP A 115 41.70 -18.48 5.01
N PRO A 116 42.78 -18.86 4.31
CA PRO A 116 44.06 -18.14 4.38
C PRO A 116 44.00 -16.81 3.60
N ALA A 117 44.86 -15.88 4.01
CA ALA A 117 45.15 -14.73 3.16
C ALA A 117 45.67 -15.19 1.78
N GLY A 118 45.28 -14.52 0.72
CA GLY A 118 45.59 -14.89 -0.66
C GLY A 118 44.58 -15.82 -1.30
N ALA A 119 43.68 -16.45 -0.54
CA ALA A 119 42.61 -17.25 -1.13
C ALA A 119 41.61 -16.36 -1.91
N VAL A 120 41.08 -16.89 -3.00
CA VAL A 120 40.15 -16.20 -3.85
C VAL A 120 38.81 -16.94 -3.87
N LEU A 121 37.79 -16.28 -3.32
CA LEU A 121 36.42 -16.78 -3.26
C LEU A 121 35.57 -16.17 -4.37
N HIS A 122 34.89 -17.01 -5.11
CA HIS A 122 33.88 -16.62 -6.10
C HIS A 122 32.50 -16.80 -5.50
N ILE A 123 31.65 -15.79 -5.66
CA ILE A 123 30.24 -15.78 -5.21
C ILE A 123 29.37 -15.43 -6.42
N PHE A 124 28.42 -16.29 -6.75
CA PHE A 124 27.50 -16.12 -7.86
C PHE A 124 26.05 -16.08 -7.38
N TYR A 125 25.28 -15.23 -8.03
CA TYR A 125 23.85 -15.14 -7.81
C TYR A 125 23.10 -15.07 -9.14
N GLY A 126 21.95 -15.76 -9.22
CA GLY A 126 21.09 -15.74 -10.40
C GLY A 126 21.53 -16.62 -11.54
N GLY A 127 22.45 -17.56 -11.31
CA GLY A 127 22.84 -18.57 -12.29
C GLY A 127 23.65 -18.05 -13.47
N ILE A 128 24.44 -17.00 -13.30
CA ILE A 128 25.27 -16.40 -14.36
C ILE A 128 26.44 -17.29 -14.78
N ASP A 129 26.99 -18.09 -13.89
CA ASP A 129 28.10 -18.99 -14.21
C ASP A 129 27.63 -20.17 -15.05
N ARG A 130 27.66 -19.96 -16.37
CA ARG A 130 27.29 -20.98 -17.37
C ARG A 130 28.25 -22.17 -17.40
N MET A 131 29.49 -22.00 -16.98
CA MET A 131 30.46 -23.09 -16.99
C MET A 131 30.15 -24.12 -15.91
N TRP A 132 29.83 -23.67 -14.71
CA TRP A 132 29.49 -24.55 -13.62
C TRP A 132 28.12 -25.23 -13.81
N LEU A 133 27.12 -24.49 -14.28
CA LEU A 133 25.78 -24.99 -14.53
C LEU A 133 25.62 -25.71 -15.89
N LYS A 134 26.70 -25.89 -16.64
CA LYS A 134 26.70 -26.57 -17.94
C LYS A 134 25.62 -26.06 -18.91
N GLY A 135 25.40 -24.76 -18.93
CA GLY A 135 24.41 -24.12 -19.79
C GLY A 135 22.94 -24.20 -19.27
N ARG A 136 22.69 -24.82 -18.15
CA ARG A 136 21.38 -24.80 -17.51
C ARG A 136 21.31 -23.58 -16.58
N VAL A 137 20.91 -22.46 -17.11
CA VAL A 137 20.68 -21.23 -16.32
C VAL A 137 19.22 -21.19 -15.95
N CYS A 138 18.92 -21.04 -14.67
CA CYS A 138 17.62 -20.56 -14.26
C CYS A 138 17.69 -19.04 -14.15
N PRO A 139 16.96 -18.30 -15.00
CA PRO A 139 16.98 -16.85 -14.93
C PRO A 139 16.33 -16.38 -13.64
N THR A 140 17.07 -15.61 -12.86
CA THR A 140 16.49 -14.76 -11.83
C THR A 140 15.94 -13.53 -12.53
N ARG A 141 14.76 -13.07 -12.13
CA ARG A 141 14.08 -11.93 -12.72
C ARG A 141 14.19 -10.70 -11.81
N ALA A 142 14.39 -9.54 -12.42
CA ALA A 142 14.25 -8.27 -11.73
C ALA A 142 12.79 -8.05 -11.29
N PRO A 143 12.56 -7.28 -10.22
CA PRO A 143 11.21 -6.99 -9.76
C PRO A 143 10.38 -6.27 -10.82
N HIS A 144 9.06 -6.31 -10.64
CA HIS A 144 8.10 -5.61 -11.50
C HIS A 144 7.99 -4.11 -11.19
N HIS A 145 8.71 -3.61 -10.19
CA HIS A 145 8.63 -2.21 -9.76
C HIS A 145 9.84 -1.40 -10.18
N ALA A 146 9.55 -0.26 -10.83
CA ALA A 146 10.51 0.76 -11.24
C ALA A 146 9.88 2.15 -11.01
N THR A 147 9.67 2.51 -9.74
CA THR A 147 8.78 3.58 -9.32
C THR A 147 9.43 4.96 -9.25
N PHE A 148 10.76 5.04 -9.20
CA PHE A 148 11.48 6.31 -9.01
C PHE A 148 11.99 6.90 -10.32
N ALA A 149 12.22 8.21 -10.33
CA ALA A 149 12.66 8.94 -11.53
C ALA A 149 13.99 8.42 -12.13
N ASP A 150 14.86 7.90 -11.29
CA ASP A 150 16.15 7.30 -11.67
C ASP A 150 16.12 5.78 -11.71
N GLY A 151 14.93 5.17 -11.67
CA GLY A 151 14.73 3.73 -11.53
C GLY A 151 14.83 3.26 -10.09
N THR A 152 14.37 2.04 -9.84
CA THR A 152 14.50 1.40 -8.54
C THR A 152 15.86 0.72 -8.43
N PHE A 153 16.59 0.96 -7.33
CA PHE A 153 17.91 0.36 -7.14
C PHE A 153 17.81 -0.89 -6.27
N LEU A 154 18.25 -2.02 -6.82
CA LEU A 154 18.51 -3.23 -6.06
C LEU A 154 19.88 -3.12 -5.43
N GLN A 155 19.95 -3.06 -4.11
CA GLN A 155 21.20 -2.94 -3.35
C GLN A 155 21.46 -4.22 -2.56
N TYR A 156 22.69 -4.74 -2.66
CA TYR A 156 23.13 -5.94 -1.97
C TYR A 156 24.14 -5.55 -0.90
N GLU A 157 23.81 -5.75 0.37
CA GLU A 157 24.70 -5.38 1.47
C GLU A 157 25.58 -6.55 1.89
N PHE A 158 26.87 -6.30 2.03
CA PHE A 158 27.86 -7.29 2.42
C PHE A 158 28.42 -6.98 3.79
N SER A 159 28.57 -8.01 4.62
CA SER A 159 29.29 -7.94 5.89
C SER A 159 30.14 -9.18 6.10
N ILE A 160 31.20 -9.06 6.90
CA ILE A 160 32.19 -10.11 7.13
C ILE A 160 32.41 -10.34 8.63
N ASP A 161 32.39 -11.61 9.03
CA ASP A 161 32.95 -12.06 10.31
C ASP A 161 34.31 -12.71 10.06
N GLY A 162 35.36 -11.96 10.30
CA GLY A 162 36.74 -12.46 10.13
C GLY A 162 37.24 -13.30 11.30
N GLN A 163 36.57 -13.26 12.46
CA GLN A 163 37.05 -13.90 13.69
C GLN A 163 36.32 -15.19 14.03
N GLY A 164 35.17 -15.48 13.35
CA GLY A 164 34.35 -16.64 13.65
C GLY A 164 33.60 -16.54 14.98
N ASN A 165 33.31 -15.34 15.42
CA ASN A 165 32.66 -15.06 16.70
C ASN A 165 31.18 -14.63 16.55
N GLY A 166 30.65 -14.60 15.32
CA GLY A 166 29.28 -14.17 14.99
C GLY A 166 29.11 -12.65 14.83
N GLU A 167 30.18 -11.87 15.01
CA GLU A 167 30.15 -10.40 14.86
C GLU A 167 30.46 -9.99 13.41
N TYR A 168 29.41 -9.77 12.62
CA TYR A 168 29.52 -9.33 11.23
C TYR A 168 29.74 -7.82 11.14
N LYS A 169 30.84 -7.41 10.51
CA LYS A 169 31.15 -6.00 10.23
C LYS A 169 30.72 -5.67 8.80
N LYS A 170 29.90 -4.62 8.64
CA LYS A 170 29.46 -4.14 7.34
C LYS A 170 30.66 -3.73 6.50
N LEU A 171 30.64 -4.14 5.23
CA LEU A 171 31.64 -3.75 4.23
C LEU A 171 31.11 -2.55 3.45
N ASP A 172 32.01 -1.63 3.09
CA ASP A 172 31.69 -0.47 2.23
C ASP A 172 31.55 -0.90 0.76
N ILE A 173 30.82 -2.00 0.54
CA ILE A 173 30.56 -2.59 -0.76
C ILE A 173 29.07 -2.76 -0.88
N ILE A 174 28.45 -1.98 -1.77
CA ILE A 174 27.03 -2.05 -2.04
C ILE A 174 26.85 -2.21 -3.56
N PRO A 175 27.02 -3.43 -4.10
CA PRO A 175 26.68 -3.69 -5.49
C PRO A 175 25.22 -3.32 -5.72
N SER A 176 24.94 -2.58 -6.78
CA SER A 176 23.60 -2.11 -7.09
C SER A 176 23.26 -2.27 -8.57
N VAL A 177 22.01 -2.56 -8.82
CA VAL A 177 21.43 -2.64 -10.18
C VAL A 177 20.25 -1.70 -10.24
N ARG A 178 20.17 -0.89 -11.28
CA ARG A 178 19.02 -0.05 -11.52
C ARG A 178 17.97 -0.80 -12.34
N VAL A 179 16.76 -0.91 -11.82
CA VAL A 179 15.60 -1.47 -12.51
C VAL A 179 14.85 -0.31 -13.18
N ASN A 180 14.75 -0.35 -14.48
CA ASN A 180 14.02 0.64 -15.28
C ASN A 180 12.63 0.11 -15.66
N PRO A 181 11.64 0.98 -15.91
CA PRO A 181 10.37 0.58 -16.49
C PRO A 181 10.54 -0.04 -17.89
N ASP A 182 9.56 -0.80 -18.32
CA ASP A 182 9.45 -1.36 -19.68
C ASP A 182 8.88 -0.31 -20.65
N GLU A 183 8.49 -0.72 -21.85
CA GLU A 183 7.87 0.16 -22.83
C GLU A 183 6.53 0.71 -22.36
N ALA A 184 6.21 1.94 -22.80
CA ALA A 184 4.95 2.61 -22.46
C ALA A 184 3.74 1.81 -22.98
N LEU A 185 2.79 1.53 -22.11
CA LEU A 185 1.56 0.81 -22.44
C LEU A 185 0.29 1.52 -21.98
N TYR A 186 0.32 2.17 -20.81
CA TYR A 186 -0.83 2.81 -20.19
C TYR A 186 -0.69 4.32 -20.14
N LEU A 187 -1.82 5.01 -20.24
CA LEU A 187 -2.00 6.42 -19.93
C LEU A 187 -3.08 6.52 -18.86
N SER A 188 -2.69 6.74 -17.61
CA SER A 188 -3.63 6.95 -16.51
C SER A 188 -3.99 8.42 -16.42
N VAL A 189 -5.28 8.76 -16.52
CA VAL A 189 -5.79 10.13 -16.51
C VAL A 189 -6.46 10.41 -15.18
N ALA A 190 -6.15 11.57 -14.58
CA ALA A 190 -6.80 12.06 -13.38
C ALA A 190 -7.43 13.43 -13.62
N ALA A 191 -8.64 13.63 -13.10
CA ALA A 191 -9.40 14.86 -13.11
C ALA A 191 -10.27 14.94 -11.86
N PRO A 192 -10.75 16.11 -11.42
CA PRO A 192 -11.73 16.22 -10.35
C PRO A 192 -12.97 15.37 -10.65
N THR A 193 -13.38 14.53 -9.68
CA THR A 193 -14.54 13.65 -9.87
C THR A 193 -15.86 14.40 -9.88
N ALA A 194 -15.92 15.60 -9.28
CA ALA A 194 -17.11 16.45 -9.23
C ALA A 194 -16.72 17.91 -9.45
N VAL A 195 -17.47 18.59 -10.33
CA VAL A 195 -17.28 20.02 -10.64
C VAL A 195 -18.64 20.71 -10.82
N ARG A 196 -18.67 22.04 -10.73
CA ARG A 196 -19.87 22.83 -11.06
C ARG A 196 -19.81 23.35 -12.49
N PRO A 197 -20.95 23.61 -13.15
CA PRO A 197 -20.98 24.27 -14.44
C PRO A 197 -20.19 25.57 -14.44
N GLY A 198 -19.35 25.78 -15.46
CA GLY A 198 -18.46 26.94 -15.55
C GLY A 198 -17.20 26.91 -14.66
N GLN A 199 -17.02 25.87 -13.85
CA GLN A 199 -15.81 25.69 -13.05
C GLN A 199 -14.67 25.16 -13.90
N LYS A 200 -13.54 25.88 -13.92
CA LYS A 200 -12.31 25.42 -14.55
C LYS A 200 -11.63 24.36 -13.68
N PHE A 201 -11.05 23.36 -14.31
CA PHE A 201 -10.28 22.32 -13.64
C PHE A 201 -9.05 21.89 -14.43
N LYS A 202 -8.11 21.22 -13.78
CA LYS A 202 -6.91 20.66 -14.42
C LYS A 202 -7.06 19.15 -14.60
N ILE A 203 -6.45 18.66 -15.68
CA ILE A 203 -6.22 17.24 -15.92
C ILE A 203 -4.76 16.97 -15.63
N SER A 204 -4.50 15.89 -14.92
CA SER A 204 -3.17 15.32 -14.77
C SER A 204 -3.13 13.91 -15.36
N TYR A 205 -1.93 13.43 -15.66
CA TYR A 205 -1.78 12.11 -16.25
C TYR A 205 -0.43 11.50 -15.90
N THR A 206 -0.37 10.19 -16.01
CA THR A 206 0.85 9.39 -15.86
C THR A 206 0.93 8.38 -16.99
N VAL A 207 2.10 8.26 -17.63
CA VAL A 207 2.38 7.20 -18.59
C VAL A 207 3.08 6.07 -17.86
N GLY A 208 2.60 4.85 -18.03
CA GLY A 208 3.13 3.66 -17.38
C GLY A 208 3.43 2.51 -18.34
N ASP A 209 4.28 1.60 -17.87
CA ASP A 209 4.54 0.32 -18.55
C ASP A 209 3.45 -0.73 -18.24
N ARG A 210 3.66 -1.99 -18.65
CA ARG A 210 2.72 -3.11 -18.41
C ARG A 210 2.48 -3.45 -16.93
N PHE A 211 3.33 -2.97 -16.04
CA PHE A 211 3.20 -3.11 -14.58
C PHE A 211 2.80 -1.80 -13.90
N HIS A 212 2.38 -0.79 -14.68
CA HIS A 212 2.04 0.55 -14.22
C HIS A 212 3.19 1.34 -13.59
N ASN A 213 4.44 0.95 -13.88
CA ASN A 213 5.59 1.76 -13.48
C ASN A 213 5.63 3.07 -14.27
N PRO A 214 5.85 4.21 -13.61
CA PRO A 214 5.83 5.50 -14.30
C PRO A 214 7.02 5.66 -15.25
N ILE A 215 6.74 6.15 -16.45
CA ILE A 215 7.76 6.51 -17.43
C ILE A 215 8.01 8.02 -17.34
N TRP A 216 8.87 8.39 -16.43
CA TRP A 216 9.17 9.79 -16.06
C TRP A 216 9.68 10.68 -17.20
N LYS A 217 10.24 10.08 -18.25
CA LYS A 217 10.81 10.80 -19.40
C LYS A 217 9.99 10.59 -20.67
N TYR A 218 8.69 10.36 -20.54
CA TYR A 218 7.81 10.28 -21.70
C TYR A 218 7.64 11.66 -22.33
N THR A 219 7.79 11.76 -23.66
CA THR A 219 7.90 13.05 -24.36
C THR A 219 6.67 13.43 -25.17
N ASP A 220 5.88 12.43 -25.61
CA ASP A 220 4.72 12.70 -26.45
C ASP A 220 3.59 13.27 -25.58
N GLN A 221 3.01 14.38 -26.04
CA GLN A 221 1.96 15.07 -25.29
C GLN A 221 0.57 14.50 -25.63
N PRO A 222 -0.25 14.12 -24.64
CA PRO A 222 -1.61 13.65 -24.87
C PRO A 222 -2.52 14.78 -25.34
N GLN A 223 -3.45 14.44 -26.22
CA GLN A 223 -4.55 15.32 -26.61
C GLN A 223 -5.85 14.77 -26.01
N PHE A 224 -6.35 15.47 -25.01
CA PHE A 224 -7.53 15.05 -24.28
C PHE A 224 -8.83 15.47 -24.97
N ILE A 225 -9.84 14.64 -24.84
CA ILE A 225 -11.21 14.94 -25.17
C ILE A 225 -12.11 14.73 -23.95
N LEU A 226 -13.12 15.54 -23.84
CA LEU A 226 -14.21 15.42 -22.91
C LEU A 226 -15.43 14.85 -23.65
N ARG A 227 -15.97 13.72 -23.21
CA ARG A 227 -17.17 13.12 -23.81
C ARG A 227 -18.29 13.07 -22.79
N ASN A 228 -19.44 13.63 -23.14
CA ASN A 228 -20.66 13.46 -22.35
C ASN A 228 -21.16 12.01 -22.44
N LEU A 229 -21.32 11.33 -21.31
CA LEU A 229 -21.70 9.91 -21.26
C LEU A 229 -23.16 9.64 -21.66
N LYS A 230 -24.05 10.64 -21.53
CA LYS A 230 -25.46 10.53 -21.91
C LYS A 230 -25.68 10.80 -23.42
N THR A 231 -25.02 11.81 -23.97
CA THR A 231 -25.25 12.26 -25.36
C THR A 231 -24.20 11.75 -26.34
N GLY A 232 -23.02 11.36 -25.86
CA GLY A 232 -21.86 11.01 -26.69
C GLY A 232 -21.18 12.22 -27.33
N GLN A 233 -21.61 13.45 -27.04
CA GLN A 233 -20.96 14.66 -27.53
C GLN A 233 -19.53 14.79 -27.01
N GLU A 234 -18.61 15.18 -27.91
CA GLU A 234 -17.21 15.32 -27.61
C GLU A 234 -16.74 16.77 -27.77
N THR A 235 -15.87 17.20 -26.84
CA THR A 235 -15.21 18.50 -26.85
C THR A 235 -13.71 18.30 -26.63
N GLN A 236 -12.89 18.98 -27.41
CA GLN A 236 -11.42 18.93 -27.22
C GLN A 236 -11.01 19.77 -26.02
N ILE A 237 -10.10 19.23 -25.21
CA ILE A 237 -9.47 19.94 -24.08
C ILE A 237 -8.12 20.47 -24.53
N LEU A 238 -7.87 21.75 -24.27
CA LEU A 238 -6.62 22.42 -24.65
C LEU A 238 -5.74 22.62 -23.41
N ASN A 239 -4.48 22.23 -23.53
CA ASN A 239 -3.46 22.47 -22.51
C ASN A 239 -3.83 21.94 -21.09
N GLU A 240 -4.51 20.80 -21.02
CA GLU A 240 -4.94 20.18 -19.75
C GLU A 240 -5.95 21.02 -18.94
N ASP A 241 -6.46 22.13 -19.50
CA ASP A 241 -7.48 22.99 -18.90
C ASP A 241 -8.87 22.54 -19.31
N GLY A 242 -9.62 21.96 -18.37
CA GLY A 242 -10.98 21.52 -18.59
C GLY A 242 -12.01 22.59 -18.17
N LEU A 243 -13.13 22.62 -18.89
CA LEU A 243 -14.31 23.42 -18.58
C LEU A 243 -15.56 22.66 -19.03
N ILE A 244 -16.57 22.59 -18.17
CA ILE A 244 -17.86 21.98 -18.46
C ILE A 244 -18.94 23.00 -18.12
N GLU A 245 -19.77 23.35 -19.10
CA GLU A 245 -20.84 24.34 -18.94
C GLU A 245 -22.20 23.70 -18.63
N GLU A 246 -22.41 22.47 -19.02
CA GLU A 246 -23.69 21.77 -18.88
C GLU A 246 -23.62 20.65 -17.83
N GLU A 247 -24.70 20.47 -17.08
CA GLU A 247 -24.81 19.37 -16.13
C GLU A 247 -24.80 18.01 -16.86
N GLY A 248 -24.17 17.03 -16.23
CA GLY A 248 -24.10 15.66 -16.75
C GLY A 248 -22.92 14.87 -16.24
N TYR A 249 -22.71 13.71 -16.83
CA TYR A 249 -21.57 12.83 -16.57
C TYR A 249 -20.66 12.82 -17.78
N TYR A 250 -19.38 13.00 -17.53
CA TYR A 250 -18.38 13.14 -18.57
C TYR A 250 -17.21 12.19 -18.34
N GLU A 251 -16.55 11.79 -19.42
CA GLU A 251 -15.27 11.11 -19.36
C GLU A 251 -14.17 11.96 -19.99
N VAL A 252 -12.97 11.85 -19.48
CA VAL A 252 -11.75 12.34 -20.12
C VAL A 252 -11.02 11.17 -20.76
N ASP A 253 -10.75 11.26 -22.06
CA ASP A 253 -10.09 10.26 -22.88
C ASP A 253 -8.93 10.89 -23.69
N CYS A 254 -7.99 10.10 -24.20
CA CYS A 254 -6.89 10.55 -25.07
C CYS A 254 -7.06 10.03 -26.48
N ARG A 255 -6.82 10.90 -27.51
CA ARG A 255 -7.01 10.52 -28.92
C ARG A 255 -5.75 10.18 -29.68
N ASN A 256 -4.64 10.79 -29.35
CA ASN A 256 -3.46 10.78 -30.22
C ASN A 256 -2.40 9.72 -29.81
N LEU A 257 -2.38 9.26 -28.58
CA LEU A 257 -1.42 8.26 -28.12
C LEU A 257 -1.95 6.85 -28.35
N LYS A 258 -1.08 5.95 -28.80
CA LYS A 258 -1.40 4.53 -28.95
C LYS A 258 -1.21 3.77 -27.63
N LEU A 259 -1.71 4.34 -26.53
CA LEU A 259 -1.64 3.78 -25.19
C LEU A 259 -3.05 3.35 -24.76
N LYS A 260 -3.13 2.41 -23.84
CA LYS A 260 -4.39 2.06 -23.18
C LYS A 260 -4.74 3.17 -22.19
N THR A 261 -5.75 3.97 -22.49
CA THR A 261 -6.15 5.06 -21.62
C THR A 261 -7.03 4.56 -20.48
N GLU A 262 -6.60 4.79 -19.25
CA GLU A 262 -7.40 4.69 -18.03
C GLU A 262 -8.06 6.05 -17.83
N LYS A 263 -9.35 6.11 -18.13
CA LYS A 263 -10.12 7.34 -18.24
C LYS A 263 -10.49 7.90 -16.88
N ALA A 264 -10.60 9.22 -16.76
CA ALA A 264 -11.24 9.86 -15.63
C ALA A 264 -12.71 10.11 -15.90
N VAL A 265 -13.54 10.13 -14.85
CA VAL A 265 -14.96 10.45 -14.90
C VAL A 265 -15.25 11.67 -14.05
N ILE A 266 -16.08 12.56 -14.57
CA ILE A 266 -16.46 13.83 -13.95
C ILE A 266 -17.98 13.91 -13.89
N CYS A 267 -18.53 14.16 -12.70
CA CYS A 267 -19.91 14.60 -12.51
C CYS A 267 -19.95 16.14 -12.50
N CYS A 268 -20.70 16.74 -13.40
CA CYS A 268 -20.94 18.18 -13.41
C CYS A 268 -22.36 18.46 -12.96
N GLN A 269 -22.55 19.09 -11.79
CA GLN A 269 -23.85 19.46 -11.22
C GLN A 269 -23.73 20.78 -10.47
N ALA A 270 -24.80 21.59 -10.46
CA ALA A 270 -24.80 22.92 -9.84
C ALA A 270 -24.52 22.88 -8.33
N ASP A 271 -24.94 21.83 -7.66
CA ASP A 271 -24.75 21.57 -6.23
C ASP A 271 -23.61 20.61 -5.93
N ALA A 272 -22.76 20.31 -6.93
CA ALA A 272 -21.64 19.39 -6.74
C ALA A 272 -20.74 19.81 -5.57
N GLN A 273 -20.56 18.89 -4.65
CA GLN A 273 -19.56 19.00 -3.58
C GLN A 273 -18.24 18.39 -4.06
N PRO A 274 -17.10 19.05 -3.83
CA PRO A 274 -15.80 18.49 -4.22
C PRO A 274 -15.53 17.13 -3.57
N ILE A 275 -14.92 16.24 -4.35
CA ILE A 275 -14.48 14.91 -3.90
C ILE A 275 -12.96 14.84 -4.07
N TYR A 276 -12.27 14.53 -2.98
CA TYR A 276 -10.82 14.39 -2.95
C TYR A 276 -10.42 12.93 -2.74
N TRP A 277 -9.39 12.50 -3.45
CA TRP A 277 -8.90 11.13 -3.45
C TRP A 277 -7.60 10.99 -2.69
N GLY A 278 -7.54 10.01 -1.83
CA GLY A 278 -6.31 9.74 -1.07
C GLY A 278 -6.14 8.30 -0.66
N ASP A 279 -4.97 8.07 -0.09
CA ASP A 279 -4.58 6.83 0.55
C ASP A 279 -4.34 7.10 2.04
N THR A 280 -5.10 6.45 2.90
CA THR A 280 -5.03 6.63 4.35
C THR A 280 -4.09 5.64 5.03
N HIS A 281 -3.50 4.71 4.27
CA HIS A 281 -2.68 3.64 4.81
C HIS A 281 -1.59 3.24 3.81
N CYS A 282 -0.38 3.78 3.99
CA CYS A 282 0.79 3.43 3.20
C CYS A 282 2.06 3.58 4.05
N HIS A 283 3.02 2.70 3.86
CA HIS A 283 4.30 2.67 4.57
C HIS A 283 5.45 3.18 3.72
N THR A 284 6.56 3.47 4.37
CA THR A 284 7.83 3.80 3.71
C THR A 284 8.99 3.02 4.30
N VAL A 285 10.18 3.26 3.80
CA VAL A 285 11.42 2.66 4.33
C VAL A 285 11.78 3.09 5.75
N LEU A 286 11.07 4.08 6.30
CA LEU A 286 11.23 4.46 7.71
C LEU A 286 10.53 3.48 8.66
N THR A 287 9.64 2.65 8.14
CA THR A 287 9.04 1.56 8.93
C THR A 287 10.16 0.75 9.57
N PRO A 288 10.24 0.71 10.91
CA PRO A 288 11.38 0.13 11.59
C PRO A 288 11.55 -1.34 11.25
N ASN A 289 12.74 -1.69 10.75
CA ASN A 289 13.30 -3.05 10.70
C ASN A 289 12.59 -4.15 9.89
N ILE A 290 11.52 -3.88 9.16
CA ILE A 290 11.06 -4.88 8.20
C ILE A 290 12.11 -5.00 7.08
N HIS A 291 12.87 -3.94 6.83
CA HIS A 291 13.83 -3.86 5.74
C HIS A 291 15.12 -3.17 6.19
N ASP A 292 16.11 -3.94 6.58
CA ASP A 292 17.48 -3.45 6.78
C ASP A 292 18.10 -2.87 5.50
N ASN A 293 17.51 -3.20 4.36
CA ASN A 293 17.87 -2.69 3.04
C ASN A 293 16.83 -1.70 2.55
N ASN A 294 17.24 -0.49 2.57
CA ASN A 294 16.59 0.61 1.92
C ASN A 294 16.73 0.43 0.39
N ASN A 295 15.63 0.15 -0.31
CA ASN A 295 15.60 0.04 -1.78
C ASN A 295 15.90 1.38 -2.50
N GLY A 296 16.47 2.35 -1.80
CA GLY A 296 16.70 3.69 -2.29
C GLY A 296 15.50 4.62 -2.13
N ALA A 297 14.33 4.10 -1.76
CA ALA A 297 13.15 4.89 -1.49
C ALA A 297 13.29 5.66 -0.17
N CYS A 298 12.79 6.88 -0.14
CA CYS A 298 12.67 7.66 1.08
C CYS A 298 11.22 8.18 1.21
N PRO A 299 10.79 8.68 2.36
CA PRO A 299 9.43 9.23 2.49
C PRO A 299 9.11 10.30 1.46
N GLN A 300 10.11 11.10 1.05
CA GLN A 300 9.93 12.09 -0.01
C GLN A 300 9.58 11.46 -1.36
N ASP A 301 10.13 10.29 -1.66
CA ASP A 301 9.79 9.55 -2.88
C ASP A 301 8.35 9.05 -2.86
N ALA A 302 7.86 8.59 -1.69
CA ALA A 302 6.45 8.23 -1.52
C ALA A 302 5.51 9.43 -1.73
N TYR A 303 5.84 10.61 -1.20
CA TYR A 303 5.07 11.83 -1.48
C TYR A 303 5.12 12.23 -2.95
N ASN A 304 6.29 12.13 -3.59
CA ASN A 304 6.43 12.38 -5.03
C ASN A 304 5.59 11.40 -5.85
N TYR A 305 5.58 10.12 -5.46
CA TYR A 305 4.77 9.09 -6.11
C TYR A 305 3.27 9.40 -5.95
N ALA A 306 2.82 9.72 -4.73
CA ALA A 306 1.44 10.11 -4.45
C ALA A 306 0.96 11.25 -5.35
N GLN A 307 1.76 12.30 -5.49
CA GLN A 307 1.39 13.49 -6.26
C GLN A 307 1.47 13.28 -7.77
N LYS A 308 2.56 12.67 -8.26
CA LYS A 308 2.92 12.71 -9.70
C LYS A 308 2.58 11.42 -10.44
N VAL A 309 2.41 10.30 -9.72
CA VAL A 309 2.08 9.01 -10.30
C VAL A 309 0.64 8.65 -10.00
N SER A 310 0.31 8.56 -8.72
CA SER A 310 -1.05 8.24 -8.30
C SER A 310 -2.01 9.44 -8.37
N ASN A 311 -1.51 10.67 -8.57
CA ASN A 311 -2.31 11.90 -8.65
C ASN A 311 -3.31 11.99 -7.47
N LEU A 312 -2.85 11.73 -6.24
CA LEU A 312 -3.66 11.83 -5.04
C LEU A 312 -3.80 13.28 -4.58
N ASP A 313 -4.95 13.60 -4.01
CA ASP A 313 -5.20 14.89 -3.37
C ASP A 313 -4.68 14.89 -1.92
N PHE A 314 -4.72 13.72 -1.25
CA PHE A 314 -4.20 13.58 0.10
C PHE A 314 -3.58 12.21 0.36
N VAL A 315 -2.69 12.14 1.36
CA VAL A 315 -2.07 10.88 1.78
C VAL A 315 -1.71 10.89 3.27
N CYS A 316 -1.81 9.72 3.90
CA CYS A 316 -1.28 9.46 5.20
C CYS A 316 -0.19 8.38 5.09
N LEU A 317 1.07 8.78 5.28
CA LEU A 317 2.16 7.81 5.41
C LEU A 317 2.27 7.43 6.89
N VAL A 318 2.12 6.14 7.18
CA VAL A 318 2.00 5.62 8.55
C VAL A 318 3.05 4.53 8.78
N GLU A 319 4.14 4.92 9.42
CA GLU A 319 5.17 3.97 9.79
C GLU A 319 4.71 3.06 10.92
N GLN A 320 5.09 1.80 10.87
CA GLN A 320 4.64 0.78 11.81
C GLN A 320 5.29 0.92 13.19
N THR A 321 4.50 0.66 14.24
CA THR A 321 4.97 0.49 15.60
C THR A 321 4.69 -0.94 16.05
N PHE A 322 5.70 -1.65 16.56
CA PHE A 322 5.54 -3.01 17.07
C PHE A 322 5.60 -3.03 18.59
N ILE A 323 4.47 -3.15 19.25
CA ILE A 323 4.39 -3.16 20.71
C ILE A 323 4.57 -4.59 21.29
N PHE A 324 4.50 -5.61 20.44
CA PHE A 324 4.55 -7.01 20.89
C PHE A 324 5.93 -7.56 21.18
N ASP A 325 6.97 -6.87 20.73
CA ASP A 325 8.32 -7.39 20.81
C ASP A 325 9.09 -6.66 21.90
N ASP A 326 9.69 -7.41 22.82
CA ASP A 326 10.66 -6.90 23.81
C ASP A 326 11.90 -6.27 23.14
N ASN A 327 11.99 -6.35 21.81
CA ASN A 327 12.99 -5.67 21.02
C ASN A 327 12.61 -4.19 20.81
N ALA A 328 12.99 -3.36 21.74
CA ALA A 328 12.89 -1.89 21.67
C ALA A 328 13.49 -1.25 20.39
N LYS A 329 14.09 -2.04 19.51
CA LYS A 329 14.66 -1.60 18.22
C LYS A 329 13.61 -1.36 17.12
N GLN A 330 12.37 -1.75 17.33
CA GLN A 330 11.32 -1.77 16.29
C GLN A 330 10.23 -0.73 16.49
N ASN A 331 10.33 0.08 17.53
CA ASN A 331 9.39 1.15 17.76
C ASN A 331 9.87 2.46 17.12
N ILE A 332 8.91 3.28 16.68
CA ILE A 332 9.19 4.64 16.27
C ILE A 332 9.87 5.36 17.45
N THR A 333 11.11 5.78 17.26
CA THR A 333 11.80 6.60 18.25
C THR A 333 11.29 8.04 18.20
N PRO A 334 11.48 8.86 19.25
CA PRO A 334 11.17 10.29 19.19
C PRO A 334 11.84 11.00 18.01
N GLN A 335 13.08 10.64 17.68
CA GLN A 335 13.83 11.21 16.55
C GLN A 335 13.25 10.78 15.21
N LEU A 336 12.78 9.55 15.08
CA LEU A 336 12.12 9.06 13.86
C LEU A 336 10.76 9.71 13.69
N TRP A 337 9.98 9.85 14.77
CA TRP A 337 8.72 10.56 14.76
C TRP A 337 8.88 12.02 14.29
N GLU A 338 9.90 12.70 14.79
CA GLU A 338 10.19 14.06 14.36
C GLU A 338 10.43 14.15 12.85
N LYS A 339 11.19 13.21 12.27
CA LYS A 339 11.39 13.14 10.82
C LYS A 339 10.09 12.88 10.05
N ILE A 340 9.26 11.92 10.51
CA ILE A 340 7.97 11.61 9.88
C ILE A 340 7.11 12.86 9.84
N ARG A 341 6.99 13.54 10.98
CA ARG A 341 6.23 14.77 11.14
C ARG A 341 6.76 15.89 10.24
N GLU A 342 8.07 16.14 10.27
CA GLU A 342 8.70 17.19 9.45
C GLU A 342 8.49 16.97 7.96
N ILE A 343 8.75 15.76 7.46
CA ILE A 343 8.60 15.44 6.04
C ILE A 343 7.11 15.54 5.64
N SER A 344 6.19 15.07 6.47
CA SER A 344 4.77 15.24 6.24
C SER A 344 4.40 16.73 6.11
N ASN A 345 4.85 17.57 7.05
CA ASN A 345 4.55 19.00 7.04
C ASN A 345 5.19 19.75 5.86
N GLN A 346 6.39 19.36 5.43
CA GLN A 346 7.07 19.95 4.27
C GLN A 346 6.35 19.68 2.95
N ASN A 347 5.64 18.54 2.85
CA ASN A 347 4.87 18.17 1.68
C ASN A 347 3.42 18.67 1.70
N TYR A 348 2.96 19.27 2.79
CA TYR A 348 1.63 19.84 2.88
C TYR A 348 1.54 21.18 2.13
N THR A 349 0.69 21.23 1.11
CA THR A 349 0.42 22.45 0.33
C THR A 349 -1.10 22.64 0.22
N PRO A 350 -1.71 23.52 1.04
CA PRO A 350 -3.15 23.76 1.01
C PRO A 350 -3.66 24.09 -0.40
N GLY A 351 -4.76 23.48 -0.80
CA GLY A 351 -5.36 23.63 -2.13
C GLY A 351 -4.68 22.82 -3.24
N GLN A 352 -3.60 22.10 -2.95
CA GLN A 352 -2.87 21.29 -3.92
C GLN A 352 -2.64 19.86 -3.47
N PHE A 353 -2.11 19.67 -2.27
CA PHE A 353 -1.83 18.34 -1.73
C PHE A 353 -1.85 18.36 -0.19
N VAL A 354 -2.61 17.43 0.38
CA VAL A 354 -2.76 17.32 1.83
C VAL A 354 -2.06 16.07 2.34
N THR A 355 -1.24 16.26 3.36
CA THR A 355 -0.54 15.18 4.07
C THR A 355 -0.94 15.18 5.54
N PHE A 356 -1.05 14.01 6.15
CA PHE A 356 -1.30 13.86 7.58
C PHE A 356 -0.11 13.17 8.23
N PRO A 357 0.50 13.73 9.28
CA PRO A 357 1.44 12.98 10.08
C PRO A 357 0.69 11.84 10.81
N GLY A 358 1.25 10.65 10.80
CA GLY A 358 0.58 9.48 11.35
C GLY A 358 1.52 8.31 11.61
N PHE A 359 0.98 7.26 12.20
CA PHE A 359 1.64 5.98 12.41
C PHE A 359 0.63 4.83 12.43
N GLU A 360 1.07 3.64 12.15
CA GLU A 360 0.28 2.43 12.35
C GLU A 360 0.62 1.81 13.71
N LEU A 361 -0.40 1.64 14.54
CA LEU A 361 -0.29 0.97 15.81
C LEU A 361 -0.54 -0.52 15.64
N HIS A 362 0.47 -1.34 15.87
CA HIS A 362 0.33 -2.77 16.02
C HIS A 362 0.16 -3.12 17.49
N SER A 363 -1.04 -3.49 17.90
CA SER A 363 -1.33 -3.83 19.29
C SER A 363 -1.86 -5.26 19.46
N GLN A 364 -1.89 -5.76 20.70
CA GLN A 364 -2.50 -7.07 20.99
C GLN A 364 -3.99 -7.11 20.66
N ARG A 365 -4.66 -5.95 20.61
CA ARG A 365 -6.09 -5.84 20.29
C ARG A 365 -6.34 -5.68 18.81
N GLY A 366 -5.36 -5.33 18.03
CA GLY A 366 -5.49 -5.12 16.61
C GLY A 366 -4.59 -4.01 16.07
N ASP A 367 -4.56 -3.92 14.76
CA ASP A 367 -3.82 -2.91 14.06
C ASP A 367 -4.73 -1.74 13.70
N THR A 368 -4.19 -0.54 13.82
CA THR A 368 -4.95 0.68 13.66
C THR A 368 -4.07 1.77 13.10
N VAL A 369 -4.50 2.39 12.03
CA VAL A 369 -3.88 3.62 11.53
C VAL A 369 -4.27 4.77 12.44
N VAL A 370 -3.30 5.57 12.85
CA VAL A 370 -3.48 6.79 13.66
C VAL A 370 -2.91 7.97 12.90
N PHE A 371 -3.69 9.02 12.67
CA PHE A 371 -3.20 10.23 12.01
C PHE A 371 -3.85 11.50 12.57
N PHE A 372 -3.19 12.64 12.36
CA PHE A 372 -3.49 13.89 13.02
C PHE A 372 -3.80 15.01 12.04
N ALA A 373 -4.81 15.82 12.37
CA ALA A 373 -5.14 17.04 11.59
C ALA A 373 -4.12 18.16 11.80
N GLU A 374 -3.44 18.18 12.95
CA GLU A 374 -2.46 19.20 13.34
C GLU A 374 -1.06 18.86 12.82
N ASP A 375 -0.15 19.83 12.87
CA ASP A 375 1.26 19.66 12.51
C ASP A 375 2.07 18.85 13.53
N MET A 376 1.51 18.61 14.70
CA MET A 376 2.06 17.84 15.81
C MET A 376 3.41 18.35 16.35
N SER A 377 3.71 19.64 16.21
CA SER A 377 4.96 20.26 16.65
C SER A 377 5.23 20.13 18.16
N ASN A 378 4.17 19.95 18.97
CA ASN A 378 4.25 19.76 20.43
C ASN A 378 3.90 18.32 20.86
N PHE A 379 4.02 17.38 19.95
CA PHE A 379 3.63 16.00 20.18
C PHE A 379 4.71 15.22 20.92
N GLN A 380 4.33 14.54 22.00
CA GLN A 380 5.16 13.50 22.58
C GLN A 380 4.76 12.16 21.98
N TYR A 381 5.70 11.49 21.29
CA TYR A 381 5.49 10.10 20.89
C TYR A 381 5.33 9.26 22.15
N PRO A 382 4.28 8.44 22.23
CA PRO A 382 4.02 7.64 23.41
C PRO A 382 5.03 6.50 23.54
N ALA A 383 6.04 6.69 24.36
CA ALA A 383 7.03 5.65 24.66
C ALA A 383 6.43 4.41 25.36
N GLU A 384 5.19 4.50 25.84
CA GLU A 384 4.54 3.48 26.68
C GLU A 384 3.13 3.09 26.16
N VAL A 385 2.85 3.23 24.85
CA VAL A 385 1.59 2.77 24.28
C VAL A 385 1.61 1.26 24.15
N VAL A 386 0.68 0.58 24.79
CA VAL A 386 0.50 -0.87 24.73
C VAL A 386 -0.66 -1.26 23.81
N ASP A 387 -1.71 -0.44 23.78
CA ASP A 387 -2.87 -0.67 22.94
C ASP A 387 -3.60 0.63 22.54
N ILE A 388 -4.69 0.48 21.79
CA ILE A 388 -5.47 1.61 21.28
C ILE A 388 -6.09 2.47 22.39
N TYR A 389 -6.40 1.90 23.55
CA TYR A 389 -6.95 2.67 24.68
C TYR A 389 -5.92 3.65 25.24
N ASP A 390 -4.64 3.32 25.16
CA ASP A 390 -3.57 4.23 25.54
C ASP A 390 -3.48 5.41 24.56
N VAL A 391 -3.65 5.16 23.29
CA VAL A 391 -3.72 6.21 22.24
C VAL A 391 -4.90 7.15 22.52
N TRP A 392 -6.09 6.62 22.75
CA TRP A 392 -7.28 7.43 23.04
C TRP A 392 -7.13 8.27 24.32
N ARG A 393 -6.54 7.69 25.36
CA ARG A 393 -6.26 8.42 26.60
C ARG A 393 -5.23 9.53 26.42
N LEU A 394 -4.16 9.25 25.68
CA LEU A 394 -3.05 10.17 25.47
C LEU A 394 -3.45 11.38 24.63
N TYR A 395 -4.28 11.17 23.61
CA TYR A 395 -4.67 12.21 22.67
C TYR A 395 -6.06 12.76 22.89
N GLN A 396 -6.66 12.50 24.04
CA GLN A 396 -7.97 13.05 24.39
C GLN A 396 -7.99 14.58 24.22
N GLY A 397 -8.99 15.08 23.47
CA GLY A 397 -9.14 16.51 23.17
C GLY A 397 -8.26 17.04 22.04
N LYS A 398 -7.54 16.16 21.32
CA LYS A 398 -6.83 16.49 20.09
C LYS A 398 -7.67 16.13 18.86
N ASP A 399 -7.37 16.76 17.73
CA ASP A 399 -7.94 16.38 16.43
C ASP A 399 -7.09 15.30 15.77
N TYR A 400 -7.40 14.05 16.09
CA TYR A 400 -6.80 12.85 15.52
C TYR A 400 -7.88 11.84 15.15
N MET A 401 -7.48 10.84 14.38
CA MET A 401 -8.35 9.74 13.97
C MET A 401 -7.65 8.41 14.13
N THR A 402 -8.42 7.40 14.50
CA THR A 402 -7.99 6.00 14.52
C THR A 402 -8.86 5.21 13.56
N VAL A 403 -8.21 4.44 12.67
CA VAL A 403 -8.87 3.65 11.63
C VAL A 403 -8.45 2.20 11.79
N PRO A 404 -9.27 1.35 12.45
CA PRO A 404 -8.96 -0.05 12.57
C PRO A 404 -9.02 -0.75 11.23
N HIS A 405 -8.15 -1.73 11.03
CA HIS A 405 -8.17 -2.62 9.89
C HIS A 405 -8.02 -4.09 10.33
N PHE A 406 -8.60 -5.00 9.55
CA PHE A 406 -8.98 -6.33 10.01
C PHE A 406 -8.05 -7.44 9.51
N HIS A 407 -6.90 -7.12 8.98
CA HIS A 407 -6.04 -8.09 8.34
C HIS A 407 -5.35 -9.08 9.29
N ARG A 408 -5.27 -8.78 10.57
CA ARG A 408 -4.75 -9.73 11.55
C ARG A 408 -5.88 -10.56 12.11
N TYR A 409 -5.84 -11.75 12.04
CA TYR A 409 -5.00 -12.86 12.21
C TYR A 409 -5.61 -14.18 11.86
N CYS A 410 -5.04 -14.86 10.98
CA CYS A 410 -5.50 -16.19 10.67
C CYS A 410 -4.36 -17.20 10.68
N GLY A 411 -3.17 -16.74 11.00
CA GLY A 411 -1.95 -17.51 10.92
C GLY A 411 -1.66 -18.43 12.11
N GLY A 412 -2.58 -18.57 13.06
CA GLY A 412 -2.40 -19.50 14.19
C GLY A 412 -1.36 -19.05 15.21
N ARG A 413 -1.00 -17.77 15.26
CA ARG A 413 -0.25 -17.26 16.39
C ARG A 413 -1.21 -17.03 17.54
N LEU A 414 -1.15 -17.92 18.51
CA LEU A 414 -1.82 -17.77 19.78
C LEU A 414 -0.95 -16.85 20.63
N ILE A 415 -1.47 -15.67 20.96
CA ILE A 415 -0.84 -14.78 21.93
C ILE A 415 -1.18 -15.34 23.31
N LYS A 416 -0.17 -15.51 24.14
CA LYS A 416 -0.38 -15.82 25.56
C LYS A 416 -0.63 -14.50 26.29
N ASP A 417 -1.76 -14.40 26.95
CA ASP A 417 -1.99 -13.31 27.89
C ASP A 417 -1.12 -13.49 29.15
N GLN A 418 -1.18 -12.50 30.06
CA GLN A 418 -0.46 -12.56 31.36
C GLN A 418 -0.90 -13.75 32.24
N GLN A 419 -1.97 -14.45 31.86
CA GLN A 419 -2.51 -15.62 32.55
C GLN A 419 -2.22 -16.92 31.77
N GLU A 420 -1.34 -16.88 30.76
CA GLU A 420 -0.98 -17.98 29.86
C GLU A 420 -2.14 -18.55 29.02
N GLN A 421 -3.28 -17.85 28.94
CA GLN A 421 -4.37 -18.24 28.05
C GLN A 421 -4.05 -17.84 26.62
N GLN A 422 -4.24 -18.78 25.70
CA GLN A 422 -4.02 -18.55 24.29
C GLN A 422 -5.25 -17.87 23.69
N HIS A 423 -5.06 -16.64 23.18
CA HIS A 423 -6.08 -15.93 22.41
C HIS A 423 -5.67 -15.89 20.93
N SER A 424 -6.65 -15.96 20.02
CA SER A 424 -6.43 -15.52 18.64
C SER A 424 -6.02 -14.04 18.70
N GLY A 425 -5.01 -13.64 17.94
CA GLY A 425 -4.36 -12.34 18.06
C GLY A 425 -5.24 -11.09 17.90
N PHE A 426 -6.53 -11.27 17.68
CA PHE A 426 -7.53 -10.23 17.62
C PHE A 426 -8.73 -10.64 18.45
N ASP A 427 -8.85 -10.17 19.66
CA ASP A 427 -10.11 -10.22 20.39
C ASP A 427 -10.92 -8.95 20.11
N LEU A 428 -11.35 -8.81 18.87
CA LEU A 428 -12.25 -7.73 18.47
C LEU A 428 -13.64 -7.86 19.11
N LYS A 429 -13.96 -8.98 19.73
CA LYS A 429 -15.20 -9.09 20.53
C LYS A 429 -15.25 -8.08 21.65
N ASN A 430 -14.08 -7.70 22.17
CA ASN A 430 -13.93 -6.72 23.27
C ASN A 430 -13.44 -5.34 22.77
N TRP A 431 -13.46 -5.10 21.45
CA TRP A 431 -13.17 -3.78 20.91
C TRP A 431 -14.35 -2.85 21.16
N GLU A 432 -14.28 -2.13 22.24
CA GLU A 432 -15.25 -1.09 22.60
C GLU A 432 -14.67 0.26 22.22
N PRO A 433 -15.07 0.88 21.09
CA PRO A 433 -14.64 2.24 20.80
C PRO A 433 -15.18 3.17 21.87
N ALA A 434 -14.28 3.73 22.63
CA ALA A 434 -14.59 4.66 23.69
C ALA A 434 -14.40 6.12 23.27
N ASP A 435 -13.86 6.36 22.07
CA ASP A 435 -13.46 7.68 21.63
C ASP A 435 -14.13 8.08 20.30
N ASP A 436 -14.45 9.36 20.21
CA ASP A 436 -14.91 10.03 18.99
C ASP A 436 -13.87 10.02 17.84
N ALA A 437 -12.62 9.65 18.12
CA ALA A 437 -11.57 9.50 17.12
C ALA A 437 -11.77 8.28 16.20
N GLU A 438 -12.48 7.24 16.65
CA GLU A 438 -12.73 6.03 15.85
C GLU A 438 -14.05 6.13 15.07
N ARG A 439 -14.02 6.81 13.96
CA ARG A 439 -15.19 7.08 13.11
C ARG A 439 -15.19 6.36 11.77
N LEU A 440 -14.09 5.75 11.42
CA LEU A 440 -13.86 5.07 10.15
C LEU A 440 -13.34 3.66 10.40
N CYS A 441 -13.47 2.79 9.40
CA CYS A 441 -12.77 1.52 9.35
C CYS A 441 -12.21 1.30 7.95
N GLU A 442 -11.11 0.58 7.85
CA GLU A 442 -10.56 0.17 6.57
C GLU A 442 -11.38 -1.01 6.03
N PHE A 443 -12.15 -0.73 4.98
CA PHE A 443 -12.98 -1.72 4.31
C PHE A 443 -12.18 -2.63 3.38
N TYR A 444 -11.11 -2.08 2.80
CA TYR A 444 -10.25 -2.76 1.85
C TYR A 444 -8.82 -2.27 1.98
N SER A 445 -7.90 -3.22 1.94
CA SER A 445 -6.47 -3.00 1.76
C SER A 445 -6.01 -3.74 0.52
N ALA A 446 -5.17 -3.12 -0.31
CA ALA A 446 -4.63 -3.78 -1.49
C ALA A 446 -3.81 -5.02 -1.12
N GLN A 447 -3.12 -4.98 0.02
CA GLN A 447 -2.31 -6.07 0.53
C GLN A 447 -3.15 -7.26 1.00
N TRP A 448 -4.27 -7.03 1.68
CA TRP A 448 -5.01 -8.08 2.41
C TRP A 448 -6.39 -8.38 1.84
N GLY A 449 -6.95 -7.49 1.05
CA GLY A 449 -8.23 -7.66 0.41
C GLY A 449 -9.40 -6.95 1.10
N ARG A 450 -10.61 -7.45 0.87
CA ARG A 450 -11.85 -6.83 1.32
C ARG A 450 -12.37 -7.46 2.60
N PHE A 451 -12.64 -6.66 3.62
CA PHE A 451 -13.06 -7.10 4.95
C PHE A 451 -14.57 -7.02 5.21
N GLU A 452 -15.39 -6.90 4.18
CA GLU A 452 -16.83 -6.65 4.28
C GLU A 452 -17.60 -7.76 5.00
N TYR A 453 -17.33 -9.01 4.62
CA TYR A 453 -17.94 -10.20 5.20
C TYR A 453 -17.01 -11.42 5.04
N PRO A 454 -17.13 -12.45 5.90
CA PRO A 454 -16.28 -13.63 5.81
C PRO A 454 -16.43 -14.38 4.49
N GLY A 455 -15.32 -14.88 3.95
CA GLY A 455 -15.33 -15.71 2.74
C GLY A 455 -15.65 -14.98 1.44
N ASN A 456 -15.60 -13.64 1.41
CA ASN A 456 -15.72 -12.93 0.13
C ASN A 456 -14.51 -13.23 -0.78
N PRO A 457 -14.69 -13.21 -2.12
CA PRO A 457 -13.67 -13.69 -3.04
C PRO A 457 -12.40 -12.84 -3.11
N MET A 458 -12.45 -11.60 -2.61
CA MET A 458 -11.30 -10.69 -2.58
C MET A 458 -10.52 -10.76 -1.26
N LEU A 459 -11.01 -11.51 -0.27
CA LEU A 459 -10.29 -11.69 0.99
C LEU A 459 -9.24 -12.80 0.82
N LEU A 460 -8.04 -12.58 1.28
CA LEU A 460 -7.01 -13.63 1.30
C LEU A 460 -7.49 -14.79 2.16
N LYS A 461 -7.31 -16.02 1.66
CA LYS A 461 -7.78 -17.24 2.36
C LYS A 461 -7.26 -17.36 3.79
N ALA A 462 -6.06 -16.86 4.05
CA ALA A 462 -5.48 -16.85 5.39
C ALA A 462 -6.23 -15.96 6.38
N MET A 463 -7.03 -15.00 5.88
CA MET A 463 -7.74 -13.99 6.66
C MET A 463 -9.23 -14.32 6.85
N SER A 464 -9.74 -15.32 6.15
CA SER A 464 -11.19 -15.56 5.98
C SER A 464 -11.91 -16.23 7.14
N ASN A 465 -11.21 -16.65 8.20
CA ASN A 465 -11.75 -17.67 9.10
C ASN A 465 -12.00 -17.21 10.55
N ILE A 466 -11.96 -15.93 10.83
CA ILE A 466 -12.35 -15.43 12.15
C ILE A 466 -13.81 -15.00 12.09
N PRO A 467 -14.74 -15.78 12.68
CA PRO A 467 -16.14 -15.37 12.75
C PRO A 467 -16.29 -14.02 13.45
N GLU A 468 -17.20 -13.20 12.93
CA GLU A 468 -17.53 -11.88 13.50
C GLU A 468 -16.39 -10.85 13.45
N ASN A 469 -15.29 -11.13 12.72
CA ASN A 469 -14.19 -10.21 12.50
C ASN A 469 -14.25 -9.61 11.10
N ASP A 470 -15.35 -8.94 10.80
CA ASP A 470 -15.61 -8.28 9.53
C ASP A 470 -16.45 -7.02 9.75
N VAL A 471 -16.41 -6.11 8.78
CA VAL A 471 -17.07 -4.81 8.86
C VAL A 471 -18.57 -4.94 9.17
N ASN A 472 -19.29 -5.83 8.48
CA ASN A 472 -20.73 -6.00 8.71
C ASN A 472 -21.05 -6.50 10.11
N SER A 473 -20.22 -7.40 10.66
CA SER A 473 -20.39 -7.86 12.04
C SER A 473 -20.24 -6.74 13.06
N PHE A 474 -19.32 -5.80 12.83
CA PHE A 474 -19.16 -4.63 13.69
C PHE A 474 -20.32 -3.64 13.56
N LEU A 475 -20.74 -3.33 12.33
CA LEU A 475 -21.89 -2.47 12.09
C LEU A 475 -23.16 -3.06 12.73
N ASN A 476 -23.37 -4.38 12.64
CA ASN A 476 -24.49 -5.08 13.29
C ASN A 476 -24.45 -5.04 14.82
N ARG A 477 -23.25 -4.84 15.41
CA ARG A 477 -23.07 -4.61 16.85
C ARG A 477 -23.24 -3.14 17.25
N GLY A 478 -23.64 -2.29 16.30
CA GLY A 478 -23.93 -0.88 16.54
C GLY A 478 -22.74 0.06 16.38
N LYS A 479 -21.62 -0.39 15.78
CA LYS A 479 -20.52 0.52 15.44
C LYS A 479 -20.94 1.45 14.30
N ILE A 480 -20.63 2.75 14.44
CA ILE A 480 -20.99 3.79 13.47
C ILE A 480 -19.71 4.21 12.74
N TRP A 481 -19.29 3.38 11.79
CA TRP A 481 -18.05 3.56 11.03
C TRP A 481 -18.32 3.89 9.56
N GLY A 482 -17.68 4.94 9.06
CA GLY A 482 -17.54 5.20 7.63
C GLY A 482 -16.50 4.28 7.00
N MET A 483 -16.51 4.19 5.67
CA MET A 483 -15.64 3.31 4.90
C MET A 483 -14.44 4.05 4.34
N THR A 484 -13.25 3.48 4.56
CA THR A 484 -12.00 3.88 3.91
C THR A 484 -11.37 2.68 3.22
N ALA A 485 -10.43 2.95 2.34
CA ALA A 485 -9.54 1.95 1.77
C ALA A 485 -8.13 2.53 1.67
N GLY A 486 -7.13 1.69 1.88
CA GLY A 486 -5.73 2.03 1.76
C GLY A 486 -4.98 1.04 0.88
N SER A 487 -3.77 1.41 0.48
CA SER A 487 -2.90 0.48 -0.22
C SER A 487 -2.28 -0.53 0.74
N ASP A 488 -1.94 -0.09 1.95
CA ASP A 488 -1.08 -0.82 2.88
C ASP A 488 0.23 -1.24 2.18
N ASP A 489 0.68 -0.35 1.29
CA ASP A 489 1.86 -0.57 0.46
C ASP A 489 3.13 -0.32 1.26
N HIS A 490 4.10 -1.23 1.16
CA HIS A 490 5.38 -1.15 1.87
C HIS A 490 6.55 -0.81 0.94
N ASP A 491 6.28 -0.54 -0.34
CA ASP A 491 7.28 -0.17 -1.34
C ASP A 491 7.27 1.34 -1.66
N SER A 492 6.63 2.14 -0.80
CA SER A 492 6.51 3.60 -0.95
C SER A 492 5.68 4.03 -2.18
N MET A 493 4.61 3.28 -2.49
CA MET A 493 3.71 3.52 -3.62
C MET A 493 2.28 3.86 -3.18
N PRO A 494 2.05 5.00 -2.52
CA PRO A 494 0.70 5.37 -2.08
C PRO A 494 -0.27 5.42 -3.25
N GLY A 495 -1.48 4.87 -3.04
CA GLY A 495 -2.51 4.76 -4.06
C GLY A 495 -2.38 3.56 -4.99
N HIS A 496 -1.40 2.69 -4.78
CA HIS A 496 -1.27 1.43 -5.50
C HIS A 496 -2.27 0.39 -4.97
N GLY A 497 -3.54 0.58 -5.28
CA GLY A 497 -4.63 -0.29 -4.84
C GLY A 497 -5.76 0.49 -4.18
N GLY A 498 -6.03 0.25 -2.90
CA GLY A 498 -7.15 0.86 -2.21
C GLY A 498 -7.10 2.39 -2.17
N LEU A 499 -8.23 3.03 -2.44
CA LEU A 499 -8.38 4.49 -2.41
C LEU A 499 -9.59 4.91 -1.58
N THR A 500 -9.44 6.00 -0.86
CA THR A 500 -10.52 6.66 -0.14
C THR A 500 -10.92 7.95 -0.85
N ALA A 501 -12.20 8.07 -1.18
CA ALA A 501 -12.80 9.32 -1.61
C ALA A 501 -13.42 10.04 -0.43
N VAL A 502 -13.22 11.36 -0.35
CA VAL A 502 -13.73 12.20 0.74
C VAL A 502 -14.48 13.39 0.14
N TYR A 503 -15.72 13.59 0.56
CA TYR A 503 -16.43 14.83 0.33
C TYR A 503 -15.94 15.88 1.32
N ALA A 504 -15.38 16.97 0.81
CA ALA A 504 -14.90 18.07 1.65
C ALA A 504 -15.05 19.43 0.96
N ASP A 505 -15.20 20.49 1.75
CA ASP A 505 -15.42 21.83 1.24
C ASP A 505 -14.13 22.44 0.64
N ALA A 506 -12.96 22.00 1.13
CA ALA A 506 -11.65 22.49 0.71
C ALA A 506 -10.58 21.41 0.83
N LEU A 507 -9.57 21.49 -0.05
CA LEU A 507 -8.38 20.64 -0.01
C LEU A 507 -7.38 21.20 1.00
N THR A 508 -7.70 21.06 2.28
CA THR A 508 -6.85 21.42 3.42
C THR A 508 -6.91 20.31 4.46
N ARG A 509 -5.94 20.26 5.37
CA ARG A 509 -5.98 19.27 6.49
C ARG A 509 -7.30 19.33 7.22
N GLU A 510 -7.73 20.55 7.60
CA GLU A 510 -9.01 20.76 8.30
C GLU A 510 -10.22 20.27 7.47
N GLY A 511 -10.28 20.65 6.17
CA GLY A 511 -11.40 20.30 5.29
C GLY A 511 -11.49 18.80 5.06
N VAL A 512 -10.39 18.16 4.67
CA VAL A 512 -10.34 16.71 4.44
C VAL A 512 -10.58 15.94 5.74
N PHE A 513 -9.96 16.35 6.86
CA PHE A 513 -10.16 15.72 8.16
C PHE A 513 -11.60 15.81 8.64
N LYS A 514 -12.25 16.95 8.44
CA LYS A 514 -13.68 17.14 8.74
C LYS A 514 -14.56 16.17 7.93
N GLY A 515 -14.29 16.02 6.64
CA GLY A 515 -14.97 15.05 5.77
C GLY A 515 -14.82 13.62 6.28
N LEU A 516 -13.59 13.22 6.60
CA LEU A 516 -13.27 11.92 7.21
C LEU A 516 -14.01 11.74 8.55
N LYS A 517 -13.92 12.69 9.46
CA LYS A 517 -14.57 12.66 10.78
C LYS A 517 -16.09 12.57 10.69
N ASN A 518 -16.68 13.17 9.65
CA ASN A 518 -18.10 13.10 9.36
C ASN A 518 -18.51 11.84 8.58
N ARG A 519 -17.58 10.94 8.27
CA ARG A 519 -17.83 9.72 7.49
C ARG A 519 -18.36 9.99 6.08
N GLN A 520 -18.13 11.19 5.56
CA GLN A 520 -18.50 11.58 4.21
C GLN A 520 -17.50 10.98 3.22
N THR A 521 -17.42 9.65 3.21
CA THR A 521 -16.40 8.88 2.50
C THR A 521 -17.00 7.70 1.76
N TYR A 522 -16.27 7.24 0.76
CA TYR A 522 -16.46 5.92 0.19
C TYR A 522 -15.12 5.29 -0.17
N ALA A 523 -15.06 3.96 -0.05
CA ALA A 523 -13.88 3.15 -0.28
C ALA A 523 -13.94 2.52 -1.67
N THR A 524 -12.80 2.39 -2.35
CA THR A 524 -12.69 1.68 -3.63
C THR A 524 -11.44 0.81 -3.66
N THR A 525 -11.52 -0.27 -4.42
CA THR A 525 -10.38 -1.18 -4.58
C THR A 525 -9.28 -0.62 -5.47
N HIS A 526 -9.58 0.35 -6.33
CA HIS A 526 -8.60 1.10 -7.12
C HIS A 526 -9.25 2.23 -7.95
N THR A 527 -10.40 1.96 -8.55
CA THR A 527 -11.00 2.83 -9.56
C THR A 527 -11.59 4.09 -8.94
N ARG A 528 -11.26 5.26 -9.50
CA ARG A 528 -11.93 6.51 -9.18
C ARG A 528 -13.22 6.61 -9.96
N MET A 529 -14.34 6.75 -9.24
CA MET A 529 -15.66 6.97 -9.81
C MET A 529 -16.46 7.98 -9.00
N TYR A 530 -17.46 8.57 -9.58
CA TYR A 530 -18.45 9.34 -8.85
C TYR A 530 -19.47 8.40 -8.20
N LEU A 531 -19.70 8.55 -6.91
CA LEU A 531 -20.75 7.87 -6.15
C LEU A 531 -21.36 8.84 -5.17
N ASN A 532 -22.65 9.13 -5.29
CA ASN A 532 -23.43 9.90 -4.33
C ASN A 532 -24.73 9.18 -4.04
N TYR A 533 -25.16 9.16 -2.80
CA TYR A 533 -26.49 8.70 -2.40
C TYR A 533 -26.97 9.34 -1.12
N GLN A 534 -28.29 9.42 -0.98
CA GLN A 534 -28.97 9.94 0.21
C GLN A 534 -30.22 9.12 0.50
N LEU A 535 -30.51 8.91 1.78
CA LEU A 535 -31.73 8.27 2.25
C LEU A 535 -32.58 9.31 2.98
N ALA A 536 -33.82 9.56 2.49
CA ALA A 536 -34.69 10.58 3.05
C ALA A 536 -33.94 11.92 3.29
N GLU A 537 -33.21 12.38 2.27
CA GLU A 537 -32.38 13.60 2.25
C GLU A 537 -31.17 13.60 3.20
N ARG A 538 -30.85 12.48 3.84
CA ARG A 538 -29.61 12.31 4.62
C ARG A 538 -28.52 11.75 3.72
N PRO A 539 -27.44 12.50 3.52
CA PRO A 539 -26.36 12.05 2.65
C PRO A 539 -25.52 10.94 3.29
N ILE A 540 -24.65 10.37 2.46
CA ILE A 540 -23.64 9.39 2.85
C ILE A 540 -22.93 9.77 4.15
N GLY A 541 -22.78 8.82 5.08
CA GLY A 541 -22.11 9.01 6.37
C GLY A 541 -22.94 9.64 7.47
N GLU A 542 -24.14 10.12 7.19
CA GLU A 542 -25.02 10.74 8.18
C GLU A 542 -25.98 9.77 8.87
N SER A 543 -26.76 10.28 9.80
CA SER A 543 -27.75 9.49 10.52
C SER A 543 -29.16 10.08 10.35
N LEU A 544 -30.14 9.19 10.20
CA LEU A 544 -31.56 9.47 10.23
C LEU A 544 -32.09 9.23 11.63
N MET A 545 -32.97 10.09 12.13
CA MET A 545 -33.64 9.83 13.41
C MET A 545 -34.74 8.78 13.24
N ALA A 546 -34.87 7.83 14.17
CA ALA A 546 -35.91 6.79 14.11
C ALA A 546 -37.33 7.38 14.01
N SER A 547 -37.58 8.57 14.55
CA SER A 547 -38.84 9.29 14.40
C SER A 547 -39.15 9.70 12.96
N GLN A 548 -38.15 9.74 12.06
CA GLN A 548 -38.28 10.05 10.64
C GLN A 548 -38.51 8.78 9.81
N ALA A 549 -38.27 7.58 10.39
CA ALA A 549 -38.51 6.28 9.78
C ALA A 549 -39.77 5.63 10.41
N LYS A 550 -40.94 6.25 10.23
CA LYS A 550 -42.20 5.74 10.82
C LYS A 550 -42.66 4.47 10.13
N ALA A 551 -43.17 3.54 10.92
CA ALA A 551 -43.74 2.31 10.38
C ALA A 551 -44.88 2.61 9.41
N GLY A 552 -44.87 1.99 8.24
CA GLY A 552 -45.83 2.20 7.16
C GLY A 552 -45.41 3.27 6.14
N ASP A 553 -44.35 4.05 6.41
CA ASP A 553 -43.78 4.99 5.43
C ASP A 553 -42.76 4.29 4.54
N ALA A 554 -42.49 4.85 3.38
CA ALA A 554 -41.42 4.44 2.50
C ALA A 554 -40.29 5.47 2.54
N LEU A 555 -39.08 5.02 2.83
CA LEU A 555 -37.89 5.85 2.74
C LEU A 555 -37.33 5.81 1.31
N VAL A 556 -37.13 6.97 0.72
CA VAL A 556 -36.60 7.06 -0.65
C VAL A 556 -35.07 7.18 -0.56
N LEU A 557 -34.37 6.21 -1.15
CA LEU A 557 -32.95 6.29 -1.44
C LEU A 557 -32.79 6.87 -2.85
N LYS A 558 -32.12 7.99 -2.98
CA LYS A 558 -31.66 8.54 -4.26
C LYS A 558 -30.19 8.22 -4.42
N ALA A 559 -29.79 7.68 -5.55
CA ALA A 559 -28.41 7.36 -5.84
C ALA A 559 -28.03 7.81 -7.26
N ALA A 560 -26.83 8.38 -7.38
CA ALA A 560 -26.24 8.82 -8.62
C ALA A 560 -24.77 8.38 -8.68
N MET A 561 -24.35 7.85 -9.81
CA MET A 561 -23.01 7.33 -9.99
C MET A 561 -22.54 7.36 -11.43
N ALA A 562 -21.22 7.49 -11.63
CA ALA A 562 -20.58 7.39 -12.93
C ALA A 562 -19.17 6.80 -12.79
N ALA A 563 -18.80 5.90 -13.71
CA ALA A 563 -17.56 5.14 -13.65
C ALA A 563 -16.80 5.16 -15.00
N PRO A 564 -15.47 5.00 -14.99
CA PRO A 564 -14.66 4.94 -16.20
C PRO A 564 -14.91 3.66 -17.02
N VAL A 565 -15.49 2.63 -16.43
CA VAL A 565 -15.92 1.38 -17.06
C VAL A 565 -17.38 1.09 -16.75
N ASN A 566 -17.97 0.12 -17.43
CA ASN A 566 -19.37 -0.22 -17.18
C ASN A 566 -19.60 -0.66 -15.72
N ILE A 567 -20.66 -0.17 -15.13
CA ILE A 567 -21.20 -0.63 -13.86
C ILE A 567 -21.91 -1.96 -14.11
N ARG A 568 -21.45 -3.04 -13.50
CA ARG A 568 -22.06 -4.37 -13.63
C ARG A 568 -23.32 -4.48 -12.79
N SER A 569 -23.22 -4.08 -11.53
CA SER A 569 -24.38 -4.06 -10.63
C SER A 569 -24.20 -3.06 -9.49
N VAL A 570 -25.34 -2.64 -8.98
CA VAL A 570 -25.45 -1.86 -7.73
C VAL A 570 -26.23 -2.70 -6.73
N ASP A 571 -25.61 -2.98 -5.61
CA ASP A 571 -26.21 -3.70 -4.48
C ASP A 571 -26.56 -2.70 -3.38
N LEU A 572 -27.82 -2.67 -2.96
CA LEU A 572 -28.27 -1.98 -1.77
C LEU A 572 -28.17 -2.93 -0.58
N ILE A 573 -27.35 -2.58 0.39
CA ILE A 573 -27.09 -3.40 1.58
C ILE A 573 -27.84 -2.77 2.76
N VAL A 574 -28.66 -3.57 3.44
CA VAL A 574 -29.36 -3.20 4.67
C VAL A 574 -28.96 -4.21 5.76
N ASN A 575 -28.44 -3.72 6.87
CA ASN A 575 -28.01 -4.55 8.00
C ASN A 575 -27.08 -5.71 7.59
N GLY A 576 -26.14 -5.45 6.66
CA GLY A 576 -25.18 -6.42 6.15
C GLY A 576 -25.71 -7.41 5.11
N GLN A 577 -26.99 -7.31 4.74
CA GLN A 577 -27.62 -8.19 3.76
C GLN A 577 -27.97 -7.44 2.45
N VAL A 578 -27.82 -8.10 1.31
CA VAL A 578 -28.25 -7.54 0.02
C VAL A 578 -29.77 -7.48 0.01
N PHE A 579 -30.32 -6.28 0.20
CA PHE A 579 -31.76 -6.03 0.11
C PHE A 579 -32.23 -6.00 -1.34
N GLN A 580 -31.51 -5.26 -2.19
CA GLN A 580 -31.84 -5.13 -3.60
C GLN A 580 -30.57 -5.12 -4.44
N LYS A 581 -30.65 -5.73 -5.62
CA LYS A 581 -29.59 -5.72 -6.61
C LYS A 581 -30.13 -5.22 -7.95
N ILE A 582 -29.43 -4.23 -8.53
CA ILE A 582 -29.74 -3.66 -9.84
C ILE A 582 -28.63 -4.07 -10.79
N ALA A 583 -28.98 -4.76 -11.88
CA ALA A 583 -28.07 -4.97 -13.00
C ALA A 583 -28.06 -3.70 -13.85
N VAL A 584 -26.87 -3.17 -14.19
CA VAL A 584 -26.77 -1.89 -14.90
C VAL A 584 -26.23 -2.12 -16.31
N ASN A 585 -25.01 -2.36 -16.54
CA ASN A 585 -24.34 -2.47 -17.85
C ASN A 585 -24.16 -1.13 -18.60
N GLU A 586 -24.24 -0.03 -17.88
CA GLU A 586 -23.96 1.33 -18.35
C GLU A 586 -22.83 1.94 -17.50
N ARG A 587 -22.29 3.06 -17.94
CA ARG A 587 -21.20 3.75 -17.24
C ARG A 587 -21.69 4.77 -16.21
N TRP A 588 -22.97 5.03 -16.18
CA TRP A 588 -23.61 5.92 -15.23
C TRP A 588 -25.00 5.39 -14.85
N LEU A 589 -25.47 5.78 -13.68
CA LEU A 589 -26.82 5.45 -13.19
C LEU A 589 -27.33 6.57 -12.30
N GLU A 590 -28.57 6.97 -12.53
CA GLU A 590 -29.39 7.72 -11.58
C GLU A 590 -30.58 6.85 -11.24
N THR A 591 -30.88 6.67 -9.97
CA THR A 591 -31.98 5.80 -9.54
C THR A 591 -32.58 6.27 -8.21
N GLU A 592 -33.87 5.97 -8.07
CA GLU A 592 -34.59 6.11 -6.81
C GLU A 592 -35.10 4.73 -6.39
N LEU A 593 -34.87 4.35 -5.15
CA LEU A 593 -35.26 3.07 -4.58
C LEU A 593 -36.08 3.30 -3.32
N THR A 594 -37.09 2.50 -3.15
CA THR A 594 -37.95 2.54 -1.97
C THR A 594 -37.44 1.50 -0.96
N VAL A 595 -37.12 1.95 0.25
CA VAL A 595 -36.74 1.10 1.38
C VAL A 595 -37.90 1.13 2.39
N PRO A 596 -38.52 -0.03 2.71
CA PRO A 596 -39.57 -0.08 3.72
C PRO A 596 -39.04 0.41 5.08
N ALA A 597 -39.78 1.31 5.71
CA ALA A 597 -39.32 1.91 6.98
C ALA A 597 -39.18 0.89 8.10
N GLU A 598 -39.93 -0.21 8.06
CA GLU A 598 -39.80 -1.33 9.01
C GLU A 598 -38.44 -2.04 8.97
N MET A 599 -37.69 -1.92 7.88
CA MET A 599 -36.33 -2.44 7.76
C MET A 599 -35.28 -1.49 8.34
N MET A 600 -35.66 -0.27 8.62
CA MET A 600 -34.79 0.83 9.07
C MET A 600 -35.19 1.28 10.48
N SER A 601 -35.22 0.34 11.42
CA SER A 601 -35.41 0.63 12.85
C SER A 601 -34.15 1.24 13.48
N ALA A 602 -34.28 1.75 14.69
CA ALA A 602 -33.11 2.25 15.44
C ALA A 602 -32.00 1.19 15.51
N GLY A 603 -30.78 1.57 15.19
CA GLY A 603 -29.62 0.68 15.07
C GLY A 603 -29.40 0.09 13.69
N SER A 604 -30.38 0.23 12.79
CA SER A 604 -30.21 -0.21 11.39
C SER A 604 -29.27 0.71 10.60
N TYR A 605 -28.69 0.17 9.55
CA TYR A 605 -27.86 0.91 8.61
C TYR A 605 -28.05 0.44 7.18
N LEU A 606 -27.74 1.31 6.23
CA LEU A 606 -27.84 1.05 4.81
C LEU A 606 -26.63 1.65 4.09
N TYR A 607 -26.06 0.93 3.13
CA TYR A 607 -25.05 1.45 2.22
C TYR A 607 -25.18 0.89 0.80
N VAL A 608 -24.53 1.58 -0.14
CA VAL A 608 -24.49 1.20 -1.55
C VAL A 608 -23.14 0.57 -1.86
N ARG A 609 -23.17 -0.57 -2.55
CA ARG A 609 -21.98 -1.25 -3.10
C ARG A 609 -22.11 -1.34 -4.61
N VAL A 610 -21.12 -0.81 -5.33
CA VAL A 610 -21.05 -0.84 -6.79
C VAL A 610 -20.01 -1.86 -7.22
N LYS A 611 -20.36 -2.71 -8.20
CA LYS A 611 -19.43 -3.64 -8.85
C LYS A 611 -19.22 -3.23 -10.28
N LEU A 612 -17.96 -3.08 -10.68
CA LEU A 612 -17.58 -2.64 -12.01
C LEU A 612 -17.23 -3.82 -12.94
N ALA A 613 -17.15 -3.56 -14.23
CA ALA A 613 -16.85 -4.58 -15.24
C ALA A 613 -15.40 -5.10 -15.17
N ASP A 614 -14.49 -4.30 -14.63
CA ASP A 614 -13.08 -4.62 -14.37
C ASP A 614 -12.84 -5.28 -13.00
N GLU A 615 -13.91 -5.78 -12.35
CA GLU A 615 -13.95 -6.40 -11.02
C GLU A 615 -13.69 -5.43 -9.85
N ASN A 616 -13.42 -4.16 -10.08
CA ASN A 616 -13.34 -3.17 -9.02
C ASN A 616 -14.65 -3.04 -8.26
N ILE A 617 -14.52 -2.74 -6.96
CA ILE A 617 -15.66 -2.58 -6.05
C ILE A 617 -15.55 -1.22 -5.36
N VAL A 618 -16.69 -0.55 -5.24
CA VAL A 618 -16.83 0.72 -4.54
C VAL A 618 -17.92 0.58 -3.48
N VAL A 619 -17.65 1.03 -2.26
CA VAL A 619 -18.57 0.93 -1.13
C VAL A 619 -18.67 2.26 -0.42
N GLY A 620 -19.86 2.80 -0.34
CA GLY A 620 -20.13 4.04 0.38
C GLY A 620 -20.25 3.83 1.89
N SER A 621 -19.93 4.87 2.65
CA SER A 621 -20.16 4.89 4.09
C SER A 621 -21.66 4.77 4.40
N PRO A 622 -22.05 3.97 5.39
CA PRO A 622 -23.46 3.78 5.70
C PRO A 622 -24.20 5.06 6.10
N ILE A 623 -25.51 5.02 5.94
CA ILE A 623 -26.48 5.92 6.58
C ILE A 623 -27.15 5.11 7.69
N TRP A 624 -27.13 5.62 8.92
CA TRP A 624 -27.67 4.92 10.08
C TRP A 624 -29.02 5.49 10.51
N VAL A 625 -29.78 4.69 11.25
CA VAL A 625 -30.96 5.12 11.99
C VAL A 625 -30.64 5.14 13.50
N LYS A 626 -30.80 6.31 14.12
CA LYS A 626 -30.56 6.55 15.56
C LYS A 626 -31.84 6.74 16.33
#